data_858a29b0036148863781fce1d31ba6a0
#
_entry.id   858a29b0036148863781fce1d31ba6a0
#
_cell.length_a   1.000
_cell.length_b   1.000
_cell.length_c   1.000
_cell.angle_alpha   90.00
_cell.angle_beta   90.00
_cell.angle_gamma   90.00
#
_symmetry.space_group_name_H-M   'P 1'
#
loop_
_entity.id
_entity.type
_entity.pdbx_description
1 polymer ?
#
loop_
_entity_poly.entity_id
_entity_poly.type
_entity_poly.pdbx_seq_one_letter_code
_entity_poly.pdbx_strand_id
1 'polypeptide(L)'
;MTTAKEIRICFVGESFVNGVGDPECLGWTGRICVDANKKGHDITYYNLGVRRETSTELKNRYLREISYRLPQQYDGRVIFCFGVNDTTIENGKTRVAIKNSLANTQEILIETKKLYPVLMLGPLPIADETQNQRIANLSQEFQQICNKLDIPYLDAFPTLINSDIWIGEIKNYDGAHPRAAGYTELAKIFQNWEAWLNWFE
;
A
#
# COMPACT_ATOMS: atom_id res chain seq x y z
N MET A 1 -6.29 -2.81 -34.73
CA MET A 1 -5.52 -2.64 -33.48
C MET A 1 -6.51 -2.48 -32.37
N THR A 2 -6.63 -3.44 -31.48
CA THR A 2 -7.44 -3.28 -30.24
C THR A 2 -6.72 -2.23 -29.40
N THR A 3 -7.35 -1.08 -29.21
CA THR A 3 -6.85 -0.06 -28.26
C THR A 3 -6.77 -0.70 -26.88
N ALA A 4 -5.60 -0.61 -26.22
CA ALA A 4 -5.46 -1.04 -24.85
C ALA A 4 -6.56 -0.39 -24.01
N LYS A 5 -7.20 -1.17 -23.13
CA LYS A 5 -8.25 -0.66 -22.26
C LYS A 5 -7.61 0.28 -21.24
N GLU A 6 -8.09 1.53 -21.13
CA GLU A 6 -7.65 2.47 -20.12
C GLU A 6 -7.99 1.92 -18.72
N ILE A 7 -6.98 1.74 -17.88
CA ILE A 7 -7.11 1.30 -16.50
C ILE A 7 -6.73 2.46 -15.57
N ARG A 8 -7.58 2.77 -14.61
CA ARG A 8 -7.32 3.82 -13.61
C ARG A 8 -7.04 3.18 -12.26
N ILE A 9 -5.88 3.44 -11.69
CA ILE A 9 -5.48 2.85 -10.41
C ILE A 9 -5.26 3.93 -9.37
N CYS A 10 -6.01 3.86 -8.26
CA CYS A 10 -5.75 4.63 -7.05
C CYS A 10 -4.92 3.81 -6.06
N PHE A 11 -3.75 4.33 -5.69
CA PHE A 11 -2.93 3.83 -4.59
C PHE A 11 -3.25 4.64 -3.34
N VAL A 12 -3.82 4.00 -2.34
CA VAL A 12 -4.38 4.64 -1.15
C VAL A 12 -3.62 4.19 0.10
N GLY A 13 -3.15 5.14 0.88
CA GLY A 13 -2.42 4.82 2.11
C GLY A 13 -1.61 5.97 2.65
N GLU A 14 -0.51 5.64 3.29
CA GLU A 14 0.31 6.58 4.03
C GLU A 14 1.61 6.97 3.28
N SER A 15 2.65 7.34 4.02
CA SER A 15 3.93 7.80 3.47
C SER A 15 4.63 6.80 2.55
N PHE A 16 4.48 5.50 2.78
CA PHE A 16 5.03 4.48 1.88
C PHE A 16 4.33 4.44 0.52
N VAL A 17 3.03 4.73 0.47
CA VAL A 17 2.30 4.92 -0.80
C VAL A 17 2.75 6.21 -1.46
N ASN A 18 2.91 7.28 -0.68
CA ASN A 18 3.42 8.56 -1.21
C ASN A 18 4.82 8.43 -1.82
N GLY A 19 5.65 7.51 -1.31
CA GLY A 19 7.05 7.36 -1.73
C GLY A 19 7.99 8.30 -1.00
N VAL A 20 7.68 8.64 0.28
CA VAL A 20 8.54 9.49 1.10
C VAL A 20 9.95 8.93 1.17
N GLY A 21 10.97 9.77 0.98
CA GLY A 21 12.38 9.36 0.97
C GLY A 21 12.94 9.02 -0.40
N ASP A 22 12.09 8.75 -1.39
CA ASP A 22 12.55 8.48 -2.75
C ASP A 22 13.00 9.75 -3.47
N PRO A 23 14.29 9.89 -3.85
CA PRO A 23 14.77 11.07 -4.57
C PRO A 23 14.19 11.22 -5.98
N GLU A 24 13.63 10.15 -6.54
CA GLU A 24 12.99 10.15 -7.85
C GLU A 24 11.48 10.49 -7.76
N CYS A 25 10.94 10.62 -6.54
CA CYS A 25 9.51 10.88 -6.28
C CYS A 25 8.55 9.86 -6.91
N LEU A 26 9.01 8.65 -7.23
CA LEU A 26 8.20 7.57 -7.82
C LEU A 26 7.62 6.64 -6.76
N GLY A 27 8.35 6.40 -5.67
CA GLY A 27 8.02 5.34 -4.74
C GLY A 27 7.95 3.97 -5.44
N TRP A 28 7.40 2.97 -4.77
CA TRP A 28 7.11 1.67 -5.39
C TRP A 28 5.92 1.76 -6.36
N THR A 29 4.94 2.59 -6.06
CA THR A 29 3.70 2.75 -6.81
C THR A 29 3.94 3.29 -8.22
N GLY A 30 4.75 4.33 -8.35
CA GLY A 30 5.16 4.88 -9.66
C GLY A 30 5.99 3.87 -10.46
N ARG A 31 6.92 3.15 -9.80
CA ARG A 31 7.76 2.15 -10.48
C ARG A 31 6.97 1.00 -11.09
N ILE A 32 5.96 0.46 -10.38
CA ILE A 32 5.13 -0.61 -10.95
C ILE A 32 4.26 -0.12 -12.09
N CYS A 33 3.75 1.11 -12.05
CA CYS A 33 3.00 1.70 -13.14
C CYS A 33 3.88 1.98 -14.37
N VAL A 34 5.11 2.46 -14.18
CA VAL A 34 6.09 2.63 -15.28
C VAL A 34 6.39 1.29 -15.96
N ASP A 35 6.56 0.22 -15.18
CA ASP A 35 6.80 -1.13 -15.73
C ASP A 35 5.59 -1.63 -16.53
N ALA A 36 4.39 -1.49 -15.97
CA ALA A 36 3.17 -1.91 -16.65
C ALA A 36 2.91 -1.14 -17.97
N ASN A 37 3.14 0.19 -17.95
CA ASN A 37 3.06 0.99 -19.19
C ASN A 37 4.10 0.55 -20.25
N LYS A 38 5.32 0.21 -19.84
CA LYS A 38 6.35 -0.34 -20.75
C LYS A 38 5.95 -1.69 -21.35
N LYS A 39 5.12 -2.45 -20.66
CA LYS A 39 4.53 -3.72 -21.13
C LYS A 39 3.32 -3.52 -22.06
N GLY A 40 2.91 -2.26 -22.28
CA GLY A 40 1.84 -1.92 -23.22
C GLY A 40 0.46 -1.73 -22.59
N HIS A 41 0.37 -1.69 -21.24
CA HIS A 41 -0.88 -1.38 -20.55
C HIS A 41 -1.08 0.13 -20.49
N ASP A 42 -2.30 0.61 -20.69
CA ASP A 42 -2.66 2.02 -20.60
C ASP A 42 -3.15 2.34 -19.18
N ILE A 43 -2.25 2.86 -18.34
CA ILE A 43 -2.55 3.12 -16.92
C ILE A 43 -2.59 4.61 -16.61
N THR A 44 -3.73 5.07 -16.09
CA THR A 44 -3.83 6.34 -15.39
C THR A 44 -3.58 6.11 -13.89
N TYR A 45 -2.49 6.67 -13.39
CA TYR A 45 -1.97 6.49 -12.05
C TYR A 45 -2.36 7.63 -11.10
N TYR A 46 -2.92 7.29 -9.94
CA TYR A 46 -3.22 8.24 -8.87
C TYR A 46 -2.59 7.81 -7.56
N ASN A 47 -1.66 8.62 -7.04
CA ASN A 47 -1.09 8.44 -5.70
C ASN A 47 -1.88 9.23 -4.67
N LEU A 48 -2.51 8.54 -3.74
CA LEU A 48 -3.29 9.11 -2.63
C LEU A 48 -2.64 8.80 -1.27
N GLY A 49 -1.32 8.72 -1.24
CA GLY A 49 -0.55 8.55 -0.02
C GLY A 49 -0.46 9.86 0.79
N VAL A 50 -0.80 9.81 2.09
CA VAL A 50 -0.67 10.96 3.00
C VAL A 50 0.29 10.62 4.13
N ARG A 51 1.40 11.39 4.21
CA ARG A 51 2.45 11.15 5.21
C ARG A 51 1.89 11.21 6.63
N ARG A 52 2.29 10.23 7.47
CA ARG A 52 1.90 10.06 8.89
C ARG A 52 0.44 9.70 9.14
N GLU A 53 -0.34 9.45 8.11
CA GLU A 53 -1.75 9.12 8.23
C GLU A 53 -1.98 7.76 8.90
N THR A 54 -2.98 7.71 9.77
CA THR A 54 -3.47 6.48 10.40
C THR A 54 -4.67 5.90 9.64
N SER A 55 -5.04 4.65 9.94
CA SER A 55 -6.24 4.02 9.37
C SER A 55 -7.52 4.81 9.68
N THR A 56 -7.58 5.49 10.83
CA THR A 56 -8.73 6.33 11.21
C THR A 56 -8.85 7.57 10.33
N GLU A 57 -7.74 8.24 10.06
CA GLU A 57 -7.71 9.43 9.19
C GLU A 57 -7.98 9.04 7.74
N LEU A 58 -7.33 7.96 7.26
CA LEU A 58 -7.52 7.41 5.92
C LEU A 58 -9.00 7.07 5.66
N LYS A 59 -9.67 6.41 6.60
CA LYS A 59 -11.09 6.06 6.52
C LYS A 59 -11.99 7.27 6.27
N ASN A 60 -11.66 8.42 6.84
CA ASN A 60 -12.48 9.63 6.74
C ASN A 60 -12.41 10.31 5.35
N ARG A 61 -11.38 10.02 4.52
CA ARG A 61 -11.18 10.73 3.26
C ARG A 61 -11.23 9.86 2.00
N TYR A 62 -10.76 8.60 2.10
CA TYR A 62 -10.39 7.80 0.94
C TYR A 62 -11.52 7.61 -0.08
N LEU A 63 -12.73 7.32 0.39
CA LEU A 63 -13.86 6.99 -0.50
C LEU A 63 -14.24 8.19 -1.39
N ARG A 64 -14.25 9.39 -0.81
CA ARG A 64 -14.49 10.61 -1.56
C ARG A 64 -13.40 10.88 -2.58
N GLU A 65 -12.13 10.63 -2.24
CA GLU A 65 -11.01 10.90 -3.14
C GLU A 65 -10.97 9.92 -4.31
N ILE A 66 -11.20 8.63 -4.08
CA ILE A 66 -11.23 7.64 -5.16
C ILE A 66 -12.43 7.85 -6.09
N SER A 67 -13.60 8.26 -5.58
CA SER A 67 -14.80 8.44 -6.40
C SER A 67 -14.63 9.50 -7.50
N TYR A 68 -13.85 10.54 -7.26
CA TYR A 68 -13.54 11.54 -8.29
C TYR A 68 -12.57 11.03 -9.37
N ARG A 69 -11.73 10.06 -9.04
CA ARG A 69 -10.67 9.54 -9.92
C ARG A 69 -11.08 8.29 -10.66
N LEU A 70 -12.03 7.55 -10.09
CA LEU A 70 -12.51 6.28 -10.60
C LEU A 70 -14.03 6.35 -10.91
N PRO A 71 -14.47 7.20 -11.85
CA PRO A 71 -15.88 7.21 -12.25
C PRO A 71 -16.25 5.88 -12.91
N GLN A 72 -17.50 5.43 -12.70
CA GLN A 72 -17.97 4.08 -13.03
C GLN A 72 -17.85 3.66 -14.50
N GLN A 73 -17.75 4.62 -15.44
CA GLN A 73 -17.58 4.33 -16.87
C GLN A 73 -16.17 3.84 -17.26
N TYR A 74 -15.20 3.90 -16.33
CA TYR A 74 -13.82 3.46 -16.54
C TYR A 74 -13.49 2.21 -15.73
N ASP A 75 -12.45 1.49 -16.12
CA ASP A 75 -11.90 0.39 -15.34
C ASP A 75 -11.09 0.94 -14.16
N GLY A 76 -11.80 1.19 -13.06
CA GLY A 76 -11.22 1.71 -11.83
C GLY A 76 -10.78 0.59 -10.89
N ARG A 77 -9.58 0.69 -10.31
CA ARG A 77 -9.00 -0.29 -9.40
C ARG A 77 -8.32 0.39 -8.22
N VAL A 78 -8.28 -0.27 -7.05
CA VAL A 78 -7.74 0.32 -5.82
C VAL A 78 -6.71 -0.59 -5.18
N ILE A 79 -5.56 -0.02 -4.80
CA ILE A 79 -4.53 -0.71 -4.02
C ILE A 79 -4.34 0.02 -2.71
N PHE A 80 -4.46 -0.70 -1.61
CA PHE A 80 -4.21 -0.17 -0.27
C PHE A 80 -2.84 -0.59 0.27
N CYS A 81 -2.17 0.33 0.98
CA CYS A 81 -1.02 0.03 1.84
C CYS A 81 -0.99 1.04 3.00
N PHE A 82 -1.30 0.60 4.21
CA PHE A 82 -1.34 1.42 5.43
C PHE A 82 -1.19 0.56 6.68
N GLY A 83 -1.07 1.20 7.84
CA GLY A 83 -1.09 0.56 9.15
C GLY A 83 0.19 0.75 9.97
N VAL A 84 1.31 1.16 9.36
CA VAL A 84 2.56 1.41 10.10
C VAL A 84 2.34 2.50 11.15
N ASN A 85 1.68 3.60 10.79
CA ASN A 85 1.44 4.71 11.73
C ASN A 85 0.45 4.34 12.85
N ASP A 86 -0.45 3.40 12.64
CA ASP A 86 -1.35 2.91 13.69
C ASP A 86 -0.57 2.33 14.87
N THR A 87 0.55 1.65 14.57
CA THR A 87 1.41 0.96 15.56
C THR A 87 2.41 1.86 16.27
N THR A 88 2.56 3.12 15.84
CA THR A 88 3.47 4.10 16.46
C THR A 88 3.00 4.43 17.88
N ILE A 89 3.94 4.44 18.83
CA ILE A 89 3.64 4.84 20.21
C ILE A 89 3.72 6.36 20.34
N GLU A 90 2.64 6.96 20.76
CA GLU A 90 2.57 8.38 21.17
C GLU A 90 1.89 8.46 22.54
N ASN A 91 2.49 9.17 23.47
CA ASN A 91 1.99 9.30 24.87
C ASN A 91 1.72 7.94 25.56
N GLY A 92 2.60 6.96 25.33
CA GLY A 92 2.52 5.62 25.95
C GLY A 92 1.47 4.68 25.36
N LYS A 93 0.82 5.04 24.27
CA LYS A 93 -0.19 4.23 23.58
C LYS A 93 0.07 4.20 22.07
N THR A 94 -0.41 3.16 21.39
CA THR A 94 -0.45 3.18 19.91
C THR A 94 -1.39 4.28 19.44
N ARG A 95 -1.03 4.95 18.34
CA ARG A 95 -1.87 6.02 17.75
C ARG A 95 -3.27 5.54 17.44
N VAL A 96 -3.41 4.28 17.02
CA VAL A 96 -4.71 3.61 16.87
C VAL A 96 -4.67 2.30 17.66
N ALA A 97 -5.65 2.06 18.51
CA ALA A 97 -5.78 0.78 19.21
C ALA A 97 -6.04 -0.33 18.18
N ILE A 98 -5.41 -1.51 18.34
CA ILE A 98 -5.46 -2.59 17.38
C ILE A 98 -6.89 -2.94 16.94
N LYS A 99 -7.83 -3.04 17.89
CA LYS A 99 -9.24 -3.31 17.57
C LYS A 99 -9.86 -2.28 16.62
N ASN A 100 -9.44 -1.02 16.73
CA ASN A 100 -9.93 0.06 15.88
C ASN A 100 -9.25 0.02 14.50
N SER A 101 -7.94 -0.30 14.45
CA SER A 101 -7.24 -0.57 13.19
C SER A 101 -7.93 -1.67 12.39
N LEU A 102 -8.27 -2.79 13.05
CA LEU A 102 -8.96 -3.91 12.40
C LEU A 102 -10.37 -3.52 11.92
N ALA A 103 -11.13 -2.82 12.75
CA ALA A 103 -12.46 -2.34 12.38
C ALA A 103 -12.42 -1.36 11.20
N ASN A 104 -11.48 -0.40 11.23
CA ASN A 104 -11.28 0.55 10.13
C ASN A 104 -10.91 -0.17 8.85
N THR A 105 -9.96 -1.10 8.90
CA THR A 105 -9.50 -1.88 7.75
C THR A 105 -10.64 -2.69 7.16
N GLN A 106 -11.41 -3.40 7.99
CA GLN A 106 -12.54 -4.19 7.53
C GLN A 106 -13.59 -3.31 6.84
N GLU A 107 -13.95 -2.16 7.41
CA GLU A 107 -14.92 -1.24 6.83
C GLU A 107 -14.42 -0.66 5.49
N ILE A 108 -13.17 -0.18 5.44
CA ILE A 108 -12.55 0.34 4.21
C ILE A 108 -12.61 -0.71 3.09
N LEU A 109 -12.19 -1.93 3.38
CA LEU A 109 -12.12 -2.99 2.39
C LEU A 109 -13.49 -3.45 1.92
N ILE A 110 -14.46 -3.60 2.83
CA ILE A 110 -15.84 -3.98 2.49
C ILE A 110 -16.49 -2.93 1.57
N GLU A 111 -16.35 -1.66 1.91
CA GLU A 111 -16.97 -0.59 1.12
C GLU A 111 -16.31 -0.45 -0.25
N THR A 112 -14.99 -0.53 -0.31
CA THR A 112 -14.27 -0.41 -1.58
C THR A 112 -14.54 -1.60 -2.51
N LYS A 113 -14.54 -2.83 -1.98
CA LYS A 113 -14.78 -4.05 -2.77
C LYS A 113 -16.15 -4.07 -3.45
N LYS A 114 -17.16 -3.38 -2.89
CA LYS A 114 -18.47 -3.24 -3.52
C LYS A 114 -18.43 -2.44 -4.84
N LEU A 115 -17.42 -1.60 -5.00
CA LEU A 115 -17.33 -0.62 -6.08
C LEU A 115 -16.20 -0.90 -7.07
N TYR A 116 -15.09 -1.48 -6.59
CA TYR A 116 -13.85 -1.63 -7.36
C TYR A 116 -13.14 -2.94 -7.03
N PRO A 117 -12.38 -3.52 -7.98
CA PRO A 117 -11.35 -4.51 -7.66
C PRO A 117 -10.33 -3.93 -6.68
N VAL A 118 -9.95 -4.72 -5.67
CA VAL A 118 -9.06 -4.29 -4.59
C VAL A 118 -7.89 -5.25 -4.43
N LEU A 119 -6.69 -4.70 -4.27
CA LEU A 119 -5.52 -5.39 -3.75
C LEU A 119 -5.06 -4.71 -2.46
N MET A 120 -4.45 -5.45 -1.57
CA MET A 120 -3.84 -4.90 -0.36
C MET A 120 -2.41 -5.37 -0.18
N LEU A 121 -1.49 -4.41 -0.03
CA LEU A 121 -0.14 -4.62 0.46
C LEU A 121 -0.14 -4.38 1.97
N GLY A 122 0.41 -5.32 2.72
CA GLY A 122 0.54 -5.22 4.18
C GLY A 122 1.44 -4.06 4.63
N PRO A 123 1.35 -3.67 5.91
CA PRO A 123 2.23 -2.65 6.47
C PRO A 123 3.69 -3.10 6.44
N LEU A 124 4.59 -2.15 6.18
CA LEU A 124 5.99 -2.39 5.84
C LEU A 124 6.92 -2.23 7.05
N PRO A 125 8.07 -2.93 7.10
CA PRO A 125 9.01 -2.81 8.21
C PRO A 125 9.77 -1.48 8.20
N ILE A 126 10.15 -1.03 9.40
CA ILE A 126 10.95 0.18 9.67
C ILE A 126 12.22 -0.19 10.47
N ALA A 127 13.02 0.78 10.91
CA ALA A 127 14.22 0.50 11.71
C ALA A 127 13.93 0.13 13.18
N ASP A 128 12.77 0.47 13.73
CA ASP A 128 12.40 0.21 15.12
C ASP A 128 11.92 -1.24 15.29
N GLU A 129 12.76 -2.07 15.91
CA GLU A 129 12.47 -3.50 16.14
C GLU A 129 11.22 -3.73 16.98
N THR A 130 11.00 -2.90 18.02
CA THR A 130 9.83 -3.01 18.89
C THR A 130 8.54 -2.66 18.13
N GLN A 131 8.59 -1.64 17.28
CA GLN A 131 7.45 -1.31 16.42
C GLN A 131 7.24 -2.38 15.35
N ASN A 132 8.31 -2.97 14.81
CA ASN A 132 8.22 -4.06 13.83
C ASN A 132 7.48 -5.29 14.37
N GLN A 133 7.60 -5.61 15.65
CA GLN A 133 6.80 -6.68 16.27
C GLN A 133 5.30 -6.37 16.21
N ARG A 134 4.92 -5.11 16.46
CA ARG A 134 3.52 -4.66 16.35
C ARG A 134 3.04 -4.63 14.90
N ILE A 135 3.90 -4.19 13.98
CA ILE A 135 3.61 -4.16 12.53
C ILE A 135 3.37 -5.59 12.01
N ALA A 136 4.26 -6.53 12.34
CA ALA A 136 4.12 -7.93 11.92
C ALA A 136 2.82 -8.56 12.43
N ASN A 137 2.47 -8.33 13.70
CA ASN A 137 1.20 -8.79 14.28
C ASN A 137 -0.01 -8.15 13.55
N LEU A 138 0.04 -6.86 13.29
CA LEU A 138 -1.04 -6.16 12.57
C LEU A 138 -1.17 -6.67 11.13
N SER A 139 -0.03 -6.98 10.45
CA SER A 139 -0.02 -7.56 9.10
C SER A 139 -0.74 -8.91 9.05
N GLN A 140 -0.50 -9.79 10.03
CA GLN A 140 -1.17 -11.08 10.13
C GLN A 140 -2.69 -10.92 10.30
N GLU A 141 -3.13 -9.99 11.14
CA GLU A 141 -4.55 -9.71 11.34
C GLU A 141 -5.20 -9.13 10.08
N PHE A 142 -4.51 -8.22 9.38
CA PHE A 142 -4.98 -7.68 8.09
C PHE A 142 -5.12 -8.77 7.03
N GLN A 143 -4.17 -9.69 6.97
CA GLN A 143 -4.24 -10.85 6.08
C GLN A 143 -5.49 -11.70 6.37
N GLN A 144 -5.81 -11.94 7.65
CA GLN A 144 -7.03 -12.69 8.01
C GLN A 144 -8.31 -11.97 7.56
N ILE A 145 -8.35 -10.64 7.68
CA ILE A 145 -9.48 -9.83 7.18
C ILE A 145 -9.59 -9.96 5.66
N CYS A 146 -8.47 -9.79 4.94
CA CYS A 146 -8.43 -9.92 3.49
C CYS A 146 -8.86 -11.30 3.01
N ASN A 147 -8.38 -12.37 3.66
CA ASN A 147 -8.79 -13.75 3.36
C ASN A 147 -10.31 -13.97 3.53
N LYS A 148 -10.90 -13.44 4.60
CA LYS A 148 -12.35 -13.52 4.84
C LYS A 148 -13.18 -12.73 3.81
N LEU A 149 -12.57 -11.72 3.21
CA LEU A 149 -13.21 -10.86 2.23
C LEU A 149 -12.85 -11.23 0.78
N ASP A 150 -12.10 -12.32 0.53
CA ASP A 150 -11.56 -12.69 -0.79
C ASP A 150 -10.87 -11.48 -1.46
N ILE A 151 -10.03 -10.78 -0.73
CA ILE A 151 -9.18 -9.70 -1.24
C ILE A 151 -7.76 -10.22 -1.26
N PRO A 152 -7.07 -10.20 -2.41
CA PRO A 152 -5.67 -10.60 -2.47
C PRO A 152 -4.80 -9.70 -1.56
N TYR A 153 -3.95 -10.35 -0.76
CA TYR A 153 -3.07 -9.70 0.21
C TYR A 153 -1.62 -10.07 -0.05
N LEU A 154 -0.76 -9.07 -0.17
CA LEU A 154 0.69 -9.27 -0.28
C LEU A 154 1.36 -8.93 1.05
N ASP A 155 1.94 -9.92 1.72
CA ASP A 155 2.81 -9.70 2.88
C ASP A 155 4.27 -9.60 2.42
N ALA A 156 4.73 -8.36 2.21
CA ALA A 156 6.14 -8.10 1.87
C ALA A 156 7.03 -7.95 3.12
N PHE A 157 6.44 -7.89 4.32
CA PHE A 157 7.17 -7.65 5.57
C PHE A 157 8.29 -8.67 5.82
N PRO A 158 8.06 -10.01 5.72
CA PRO A 158 9.11 -11.01 6.00
C PRO A 158 10.32 -10.91 5.06
N THR A 159 10.10 -10.51 3.82
CA THR A 159 11.17 -10.32 2.84
C THR A 159 11.96 -9.05 3.13
N LEU A 160 11.26 -7.94 3.36
CA LEU A 160 11.90 -6.63 3.51
C LEU A 160 12.61 -6.45 4.85
N ILE A 161 12.12 -7.05 5.93
CA ILE A 161 12.80 -6.97 7.25
C ILE A 161 14.18 -7.63 7.23
N ASN A 162 14.39 -8.58 6.32
CA ASN A 162 15.65 -9.28 6.11
C ASN A 162 16.47 -8.71 4.95
N SER A 163 16.03 -7.65 4.30
CA SER A 163 16.74 -7.00 3.20
C SER A 163 17.77 -5.99 3.73
N ASP A 164 19.04 -6.22 3.40
CA ASP A 164 20.11 -5.26 3.69
C ASP A 164 19.91 -3.92 2.98
N ILE A 165 19.31 -3.94 1.78
CA ILE A 165 19.01 -2.73 1.01
C ILE A 165 17.91 -1.93 1.71
N TRP A 166 16.77 -2.56 1.98
CA TRP A 166 15.61 -1.91 2.61
C TRP A 166 16.00 -1.34 3.98
N ILE A 167 16.50 -2.18 4.87
CA ILE A 167 16.87 -1.79 6.24
C ILE A 167 18.06 -0.83 6.26
N GLY A 168 19.04 -1.03 5.38
CA GLY A 168 20.19 -0.14 5.26
C GLY A 168 19.79 1.28 4.86
N GLU A 169 18.93 1.44 3.85
CA GLU A 169 18.45 2.76 3.44
C GLU A 169 17.61 3.44 4.52
N ILE A 170 16.72 2.70 5.20
CA ILE A 170 15.91 3.22 6.29
C ILE A 170 16.77 3.74 7.44
N LYS A 171 17.75 2.95 7.90
CA LYS A 171 18.66 3.33 9.00
C LYS A 171 19.50 4.56 8.67
N ASN A 172 19.87 4.72 7.39
CA ASN A 172 20.71 5.83 6.92
C ASN A 172 19.90 7.08 6.54
N TYR A 173 18.59 7.07 6.67
CA TYR A 173 17.74 8.22 6.34
C TYR A 173 16.96 8.71 7.57
N ASP A 174 15.70 8.31 7.71
CA ASP A 174 14.83 8.85 8.79
C ASP A 174 14.32 7.76 9.76
N GLY A 175 14.81 6.56 9.64
CA GLY A 175 14.43 5.41 10.47
C GLY A 175 13.12 4.73 10.05
N ALA A 176 12.41 5.28 9.07
CA ALA A 176 11.13 4.74 8.61
C ALA A 176 11.09 4.44 7.10
N HIS A 177 11.61 5.35 6.27
CA HIS A 177 11.44 5.28 4.82
C HIS A 177 12.72 4.87 4.11
N PRO A 178 12.63 3.95 3.13
CA PRO A 178 13.74 3.64 2.25
C PRO A 178 13.95 4.77 1.24
N ARG A 179 14.97 4.59 0.41
CA ARG A 179 15.27 5.45 -0.73
C ARG A 179 14.97 4.72 -2.04
N ALA A 180 15.61 5.11 -3.13
CA ALA A 180 15.33 4.59 -4.46
C ALA A 180 15.53 3.07 -4.59
N ALA A 181 16.58 2.52 -3.96
CA ALA A 181 16.87 1.09 -4.10
C ALA A 181 15.87 0.22 -3.32
N GLY A 182 15.50 0.61 -2.09
CA GLY A 182 14.50 -0.10 -1.30
C GLY A 182 13.11 -0.03 -1.94
N TYR A 183 12.69 1.13 -2.45
CA TYR A 183 11.44 1.20 -3.21
C TYR A 183 11.47 0.40 -4.52
N THR A 184 12.63 0.27 -5.14
CA THR A 184 12.80 -0.59 -6.32
C THR A 184 12.68 -2.07 -5.95
N GLU A 185 13.19 -2.47 -4.79
CA GLU A 185 13.05 -3.83 -4.28
C GLU A 185 11.58 -4.16 -4.00
N LEU A 186 10.86 -3.30 -3.29
CA LEU A 186 9.43 -3.48 -3.04
C LEU A 186 8.63 -3.52 -4.35
N ALA A 187 8.95 -2.66 -5.31
CA ALA A 187 8.31 -2.67 -6.63
C ALA A 187 8.52 -4.01 -7.34
N LYS A 188 9.71 -4.60 -7.29
CA LYS A 188 9.98 -5.93 -7.88
C LYS A 188 9.18 -7.04 -7.20
N ILE A 189 9.03 -7.00 -5.86
CA ILE A 189 8.18 -7.97 -5.14
C ILE A 189 6.74 -7.85 -5.64
N PHE A 190 6.21 -6.64 -5.72
CA PHE A 190 4.84 -6.39 -6.16
C PHE A 190 4.60 -6.75 -7.62
N GLN A 191 5.54 -6.43 -8.53
CA GLN A 191 5.46 -6.72 -9.96
C GLN A 191 5.39 -8.21 -10.28
N ASN A 192 5.93 -9.08 -9.42
CA ASN A 192 5.91 -10.52 -9.56
C ASN A 192 4.75 -11.19 -8.82
N TRP A 193 3.89 -10.41 -8.17
CA TRP A 193 2.73 -10.95 -7.48
C TRP A 193 1.62 -11.32 -8.45
N GLU A 194 1.18 -12.57 -8.40
CA GLU A 194 0.18 -13.14 -9.31
C GLU A 194 -1.10 -12.29 -9.36
N ALA A 195 -1.60 -11.82 -8.22
CA ALA A 195 -2.82 -11.02 -8.17
C ALA A 195 -2.68 -9.64 -8.86
N TRP A 196 -1.46 -9.07 -8.91
CA TRP A 196 -1.17 -7.89 -9.73
C TRP A 196 -1.13 -8.23 -11.20
N LEU A 197 -0.49 -9.34 -11.58
CA LEU A 197 -0.38 -9.77 -12.97
C LEU A 197 -1.75 -10.07 -13.57
N ASN A 198 -2.61 -10.76 -12.83
CA ASN A 198 -3.98 -11.08 -13.24
C ASN A 198 -4.87 -9.83 -13.47
N TRP A 199 -4.45 -8.66 -13.01
CA TRP A 199 -5.16 -7.42 -13.33
C TRP A 199 -5.02 -7.00 -14.80
N PHE A 200 -4.11 -7.59 -15.55
CA PHE A 200 -3.81 -7.22 -16.93
C PHE A 200 -4.13 -8.34 -17.94
N GLU A 201 -4.64 -9.45 -17.47
CA GLU A 201 -5.16 -10.55 -18.31
C GLU A 201 -6.65 -10.30 -18.64
#